data_1444ac4f31d608c86a712755ce3960b9
#
_entry.id   1444ac4f31d608c86a712755ce3960b9
#
_cell.length_a   1.000
_cell.length_b   1.000
_cell.length_c   1.000
_cell.angle_alpha   90.00
_cell.angle_beta   90.00
_cell.angle_gamma   90.00
#
_symmetry.space_group_name_H-M   'P 1'
#
loop_
_entity.id
_entity.type
_entity.pdbx_description
1 polymer ?
#
loop_
_entity_poly.entity_id
_entity_poly.type
_entity_poly.pdbx_seq_one_letter_code
_entity_poly.pdbx_strand_id
1 'polypeptide(L)'
;MAWVTKDSVEQYKTPESKKEYTKQEKAANWWHYHKLHVGIAVIAVVLVVWMARDVVTQVRPDYRVGYVGSSNLPTDTVTALENTLAAYCDDRNGDGKVVVELVQYNLDFDSESENTDAYTQMAGVTRLSADLSSEDGPYIFIMQDTDYAQRFAETTGALQYLDGTMPDTENVDENDNVIVDWTKMVYRWTDCPALTGLDLGTYTGLTMVDDLQGENQDIMKNTYIGRRAHYTDKTALESETYDALWNILTAGAVSTVGQQ
;
A
#
# COMPACT_ATOMS: atom_id res chain seq x y z
N MET A 1 78.66 16.27 51.51
CA MET A 1 78.64 17.56 50.78
C MET A 1 78.66 17.20 49.30
N ALA A 2 77.54 17.34 48.62
CA ALA A 2 77.45 17.07 47.19
C ALA A 2 77.81 18.40 46.48
N TRP A 3 78.80 18.34 45.61
CA TRP A 3 79.19 19.46 44.77
C TRP A 3 78.21 19.57 43.63
N VAL A 4 77.44 20.67 43.58
CA VAL A 4 76.62 21.02 42.43
C VAL A 4 77.55 21.65 41.38
N THR A 5 77.80 20.93 40.32
CA THR A 5 78.56 21.39 39.16
C THR A 5 77.74 22.37 38.37
N LYS A 6 78.39 23.46 37.89
CA LYS A 6 77.81 24.62 37.20
C LYS A 6 77.14 24.26 35.86
N ASP A 7 77.21 23.06 35.44
CA ASP A 7 76.68 22.58 34.11
C ASP A 7 75.29 21.98 34.19
N SER A 8 74.66 22.01 35.37
CA SER A 8 73.26 21.51 35.55
C SER A 8 72.21 22.65 35.59
N VAL A 9 72.55 23.84 35.13
CA VAL A 9 71.55 24.86 34.88
C VAL A 9 70.85 24.50 33.58
N GLU A 10 69.73 23.85 33.68
CA GLU A 10 68.81 23.71 32.54
C GLU A 10 68.58 25.10 31.96
N GLN A 11 69.04 25.33 30.73
CA GLN A 11 68.69 26.53 29.99
C GLN A 11 67.19 26.58 29.89
N TYR A 12 66.56 27.42 30.71
CA TYR A 12 65.17 27.81 30.52
C TYR A 12 65.03 28.28 29.09
N LYS A 13 64.47 27.42 28.23
CA LYS A 13 64.07 27.85 26.87
C LYS A 13 63.10 28.97 27.05
N THR A 14 63.49 30.16 26.62
CA THR A 14 62.62 31.31 26.49
C THR A 14 61.32 30.86 25.85
N PRO A 15 60.14 31.14 26.42
CA PRO A 15 58.89 30.73 25.82
C PRO A 15 58.87 31.26 24.38
N GLU A 16 58.79 30.34 23.41
CA GLU A 16 58.67 30.70 22.00
C GLU A 16 57.54 31.69 21.87
N SER A 17 57.79 32.85 21.28
CA SER A 17 56.80 33.88 21.01
C SER A 17 55.64 33.20 20.27
N LYS A 18 54.44 33.32 20.81
CA LYS A 18 53.23 32.74 20.18
C LYS A 18 53.17 33.25 18.73
N LYS A 19 53.41 32.34 17.80
CA LYS A 19 53.36 32.61 16.37
C LYS A 19 51.95 33.09 16.01
N GLU A 20 51.77 34.34 15.65
CA GLU A 20 50.49 34.86 15.17
C GLU A 20 50.21 34.27 13.81
N TYR A 21 49.30 33.32 13.78
CA TYR A 21 48.85 32.67 12.54
C TYR A 21 48.01 33.66 11.72
N THR A 22 48.30 33.77 10.44
CA THR A 22 47.49 34.50 9.48
C THR A 22 46.09 33.90 9.38
N LYS A 23 45.10 34.66 8.87
CA LYS A 23 43.72 34.14 8.68
C LYS A 23 43.71 32.89 7.80
N GLN A 24 44.58 32.81 6.80
CA GLN A 24 44.70 31.65 5.89
C GLN A 24 45.26 30.42 6.61
N GLU A 25 46.27 30.59 7.44
CA GLU A 25 46.85 29.49 8.22
C GLU A 25 45.86 28.95 9.26
N LYS A 26 45.08 29.82 9.90
CA LYS A 26 44.02 29.42 10.83
C LYS A 26 42.93 28.64 10.11
N ALA A 27 42.52 29.06 8.92
CA ALA A 27 41.51 28.34 8.11
C ALA A 27 42.04 26.98 7.63
N ALA A 28 43.29 26.91 7.18
CA ALA A 28 43.92 25.68 6.74
C ALA A 28 44.04 24.65 7.90
N ASN A 29 44.45 25.13 9.08
CA ASN A 29 44.56 24.31 10.27
C ASN A 29 43.19 23.81 10.73
N TRP A 30 42.18 24.71 10.78
CA TRP A 30 40.79 24.32 11.07
C TRP A 30 40.28 23.26 10.10
N TRP A 31 40.49 23.44 8.78
CA TRP A 31 40.08 22.46 7.76
C TRP A 31 40.79 21.13 7.94
N HIS A 32 42.07 21.12 8.26
CA HIS A 32 42.84 19.91 8.47
C HIS A 32 42.23 19.02 9.57
N TYR A 33 41.79 19.61 10.68
CA TYR A 33 41.20 18.87 11.80
C TYR A 33 39.70 18.60 11.64
N HIS A 34 38.98 19.41 10.86
CA HIS A 34 37.52 19.30 10.77
C HIS A 34 37.02 18.73 9.45
N LYS A 35 37.86 18.46 8.47
CA LYS A 35 37.46 17.93 7.16
C LYS A 35 36.59 16.67 7.25
N LEU A 36 36.88 15.77 8.19
CA LEU A 36 36.09 14.58 8.41
C LEU A 36 34.70 14.94 8.97
N HIS A 37 34.64 15.81 9.96
CA HIS A 37 33.37 16.26 10.56
C HIS A 37 32.53 17.04 9.57
N VAL A 38 33.14 17.88 8.76
CA VAL A 38 32.45 18.60 7.67
C VAL A 38 31.93 17.63 6.62
N GLY A 39 32.73 16.61 6.25
CA GLY A 39 32.29 15.56 5.35
C GLY A 39 31.07 14.81 5.88
N ILE A 40 31.09 14.41 7.14
CA ILE A 40 29.95 13.75 7.80
C ILE A 40 28.73 14.68 7.86
N ALA A 41 28.92 15.96 8.20
CA ALA A 41 27.84 16.93 8.24
C ALA A 41 27.18 17.14 6.86
N VAL A 42 27.97 17.22 5.79
CA VAL A 42 27.47 17.33 4.42
C VAL A 42 26.66 16.09 4.04
N ILE A 43 27.17 14.89 4.33
CA ILE A 43 26.45 13.63 4.07
C ILE A 43 25.13 13.61 4.85
N ALA A 44 25.13 13.99 6.13
CA ALA A 44 23.92 14.05 6.93
C ALA A 44 22.89 15.02 6.36
N VAL A 45 23.29 16.21 5.91
CA VAL A 45 22.40 17.19 5.27
C VAL A 45 21.84 16.64 3.97
N VAL A 46 22.66 15.99 3.13
CA VAL A 46 22.20 15.36 1.88
C VAL A 46 21.17 14.28 2.16
N LEU A 47 21.40 13.44 3.17
CA LEU A 47 20.44 12.38 3.57
C LEU A 47 19.12 12.98 4.06
N VAL A 48 19.17 14.04 4.89
CA VAL A 48 17.96 14.72 5.38
C VAL A 48 17.17 15.34 4.22
N VAL A 49 17.86 16.03 3.30
CA VAL A 49 17.22 16.61 2.11
C VAL A 49 16.63 15.54 1.21
N TRP A 50 17.33 14.41 1.04
CA TRP A 50 16.84 13.29 0.25
C TRP A 50 15.59 12.65 0.89
N MET A 51 15.62 12.39 2.22
CA MET A 51 14.46 11.89 2.96
C MET A 51 13.28 12.87 2.93
N ALA A 52 13.53 14.16 3.12
CA ALA A 52 12.48 15.18 3.05
C ALA A 52 11.84 15.24 1.66
N ARG A 53 12.66 15.15 0.61
CA ARG A 53 12.17 15.09 -0.77
C ARG A 53 11.31 13.84 -0.99
N ASP A 54 11.76 12.68 -0.52
CA ASP A 54 11.04 11.42 -0.66
C ASP A 54 9.64 11.50 -0.02
N VAL A 55 9.56 12.01 1.21
CA VAL A 55 8.29 12.23 1.91
C VAL A 55 7.36 13.20 1.17
N VAL A 56 7.90 14.30 0.63
CA VAL A 56 7.09 15.32 -0.09
C VAL A 56 6.67 14.85 -1.48
N THR A 57 7.47 13.99 -2.13
CA THR A 57 7.16 13.46 -3.47
C THR A 57 6.39 12.14 -3.43
N GLN A 58 6.18 11.55 -2.26
CA GLN A 58 5.40 10.32 -2.13
C GLN A 58 3.95 10.61 -2.51
N VAL A 59 3.49 9.97 -3.59
CA VAL A 59 2.10 10.03 -4.01
C VAL A 59 1.29 9.19 -3.03
N ARG A 60 0.29 9.81 -2.38
CA ARG A 60 -0.65 9.11 -1.52
C ARG A 60 -1.93 8.86 -2.31
N PRO A 61 -2.41 7.62 -2.35
CA PRO A 61 -3.67 7.35 -3.03
C PRO A 61 -4.83 8.02 -2.29
N ASP A 62 -5.78 8.55 -3.06
CA ASP A 62 -7.04 9.09 -2.55
C ASP A 62 -8.03 7.99 -2.23
N TYR A 63 -8.00 6.94 -3.04
CA TYR A 63 -8.86 5.76 -2.87
C TYR A 63 -8.04 4.48 -3.00
N ARG A 64 -8.44 3.47 -2.24
CA ARG A 64 -7.89 2.13 -2.35
C ARG A 64 -9.00 1.13 -2.66
N VAL A 65 -8.75 0.30 -3.66
CA VAL A 65 -9.62 -0.82 -4.05
C VAL A 65 -8.84 -2.11 -3.83
N GLY A 66 -9.42 -3.07 -3.14
CA GLY A 66 -8.79 -4.38 -2.91
C GLY A 66 -9.13 -5.35 -4.03
N TYR A 67 -8.15 -6.11 -4.50
CA TYR A 67 -8.38 -7.29 -5.32
C TYR A 67 -7.98 -8.53 -4.54
N VAL A 68 -8.87 -9.51 -4.48
CA VAL A 68 -8.66 -10.78 -3.75
C VAL A 68 -8.73 -11.93 -4.75
N GLY A 69 -7.65 -12.67 -4.88
CA GLY A 69 -7.56 -13.77 -5.83
C GLY A 69 -6.38 -14.69 -5.58
N SER A 70 -6.29 -15.78 -6.34
CA SER A 70 -5.18 -16.74 -6.28
C SER A 70 -3.87 -16.21 -6.90
N SER A 71 -3.98 -15.22 -7.76
CA SER A 71 -2.85 -14.64 -8.48
C SER A 71 -3.08 -13.14 -8.73
N ASN A 72 -2.01 -12.43 -8.99
CA ASN A 72 -2.09 -11.04 -9.38
C ASN A 72 -2.76 -10.87 -10.74
N LEU A 73 -3.51 -9.79 -10.89
CA LEU A 73 -3.96 -9.33 -12.19
C LEU A 73 -2.76 -8.91 -13.06
N PRO A 74 -2.87 -9.01 -14.39
CA PRO A 74 -1.88 -8.42 -15.29
C PRO A 74 -1.66 -6.93 -15.01
N THR A 75 -0.42 -6.47 -15.12
CA THR A 75 -0.07 -5.06 -14.82
C THR A 75 -0.90 -4.08 -15.67
N ASP A 76 -1.16 -4.41 -16.93
CA ASP A 76 -1.96 -3.57 -17.82
C ASP A 76 -3.41 -3.47 -17.32
N THR A 77 -3.98 -4.58 -16.80
CA THR A 77 -5.32 -4.59 -16.18
C THR A 77 -5.37 -3.72 -14.94
N VAL A 78 -4.36 -3.84 -14.07
CA VAL A 78 -4.25 -3.01 -12.85
C VAL A 78 -4.21 -1.53 -13.22
N THR A 79 -3.30 -1.16 -14.11
CA THR A 79 -3.13 0.24 -14.54
C THR A 79 -4.40 0.78 -15.22
N ALA A 80 -5.08 -0.03 -16.03
CA ALA A 80 -6.33 0.35 -16.66
C ALA A 80 -7.45 0.60 -15.64
N LEU A 81 -7.59 -0.29 -14.64
CA LEU A 81 -8.56 -0.14 -13.56
C LEU A 81 -8.27 1.11 -12.75
N GLU A 82 -7.04 1.33 -12.30
CA GLU A 82 -6.64 2.50 -11.52
C GLU A 82 -6.95 3.80 -12.25
N ASN A 83 -6.53 3.91 -13.51
CA ASN A 83 -6.76 5.10 -14.32
C ASN A 83 -8.25 5.35 -14.62
N THR A 84 -9.00 4.28 -14.89
CA THR A 84 -10.41 4.41 -15.23
C THR A 84 -11.24 4.75 -14.00
N LEU A 85 -10.96 4.14 -12.84
CA LEU A 85 -11.63 4.44 -11.57
C LEU A 85 -11.30 5.86 -11.09
N ALA A 86 -10.08 6.34 -11.29
CA ALA A 86 -9.68 7.69 -10.93
C ALA A 86 -10.54 8.79 -11.59
N ALA A 87 -11.10 8.50 -12.78
CA ALA A 87 -12.02 9.44 -13.44
C ALA A 87 -13.36 9.64 -12.71
N TYR A 88 -13.70 8.77 -11.77
CA TYR A 88 -14.93 8.83 -10.97
C TYR A 88 -14.68 9.22 -9.50
N CYS A 89 -13.45 9.57 -9.15
CA CYS A 89 -13.01 9.89 -7.82
C CYS A 89 -12.64 11.36 -7.68
N ASP A 90 -12.64 11.85 -6.44
CA ASP A 90 -12.25 13.21 -6.09
C ASP A 90 -10.82 13.22 -5.50
N ASP A 91 -10.12 14.35 -5.65
CA ASP A 91 -8.84 14.61 -4.99
C ASP A 91 -9.09 14.85 -3.49
N ARG A 92 -8.88 13.81 -2.68
CA ARG A 92 -9.15 13.82 -1.24
C ARG A 92 -8.00 14.40 -0.42
N ASN A 93 -6.78 14.23 -0.90
CA ASN A 93 -5.58 14.68 -0.21
C ASN A 93 -5.18 16.13 -0.57
N GLY A 94 -5.80 16.71 -1.62
CA GLY A 94 -5.60 18.10 -2.04
C GLY A 94 -4.27 18.35 -2.74
N ASP A 95 -3.64 17.32 -3.30
CA ASP A 95 -2.34 17.44 -3.99
C ASP A 95 -2.48 17.80 -5.47
N GLY A 96 -3.72 17.93 -5.98
CA GLY A 96 -4.05 18.28 -7.36
C GLY A 96 -4.04 17.09 -8.31
N LYS A 97 -4.01 15.86 -7.79
CA LYS A 97 -4.08 14.62 -8.56
C LYS A 97 -5.08 13.70 -7.91
N VAL A 98 -5.78 12.92 -8.72
CA VAL A 98 -6.64 11.84 -8.23
C VAL A 98 -5.93 10.52 -8.48
N VAL A 99 -5.66 9.79 -7.42
CA VAL A 99 -4.93 8.52 -7.48
C VAL A 99 -5.75 7.42 -6.81
N VAL A 100 -6.05 6.38 -7.58
CA VAL A 100 -6.64 5.14 -7.08
C VAL A 100 -5.55 4.08 -7.07
N GLU A 101 -5.39 3.39 -5.95
CA GLU A 101 -4.46 2.27 -5.79
C GLU A 101 -5.24 0.95 -5.75
N LEU A 102 -4.90 0.01 -6.62
CA LEU A 102 -5.43 -1.36 -6.58
C LEU A 102 -4.51 -2.24 -5.75
N VAL A 103 -4.92 -2.52 -4.52
CA VAL A 103 -4.19 -3.37 -3.58
C VAL A 103 -4.53 -4.83 -3.84
N GLN A 104 -3.54 -5.66 -4.18
CA GLN A 104 -3.76 -7.06 -4.51
C GLN A 104 -3.40 -7.97 -3.33
N TYR A 105 -4.31 -8.88 -3.00
CA TYR A 105 -4.17 -9.89 -1.95
C TYR A 105 -4.20 -11.27 -2.59
N ASN A 106 -3.05 -11.92 -2.64
CA ASN A 106 -2.94 -13.29 -3.10
C ASN A 106 -3.28 -14.22 -1.96
N LEU A 107 -4.48 -14.77 -2.00
CA LEU A 107 -4.97 -15.70 -1.02
C LEU A 107 -5.22 -17.05 -1.72
N ASP A 108 -4.81 -18.12 -1.07
CA ASP A 108 -5.20 -19.46 -1.46
C ASP A 108 -6.11 -20.03 -0.37
N PHE A 109 -7.36 -20.20 -0.72
CA PHE A 109 -8.33 -20.82 0.18
C PHE A 109 -8.32 -22.34 0.07
N ASP A 110 -7.63 -22.93 -0.90
CA ASP A 110 -7.46 -24.36 -1.05
C ASP A 110 -6.23 -24.84 -0.31
N SER A 111 -6.41 -25.40 0.88
CA SER A 111 -5.35 -25.98 1.71
C SER A 111 -4.64 -27.19 1.06
N GLU A 112 -5.17 -27.72 -0.05
CA GLU A 112 -4.64 -28.88 -0.77
C GLU A 112 -3.79 -28.50 -2.00
N SER A 113 -3.65 -27.21 -2.33
CA SER A 113 -2.81 -26.82 -3.46
C SER A 113 -1.33 -26.93 -3.10
N GLU A 114 -0.69 -28.00 -3.54
CA GLU A 114 0.76 -28.25 -3.36
C GLU A 114 1.67 -27.18 -4.04
N ASN A 115 1.07 -26.23 -4.77
CA ASN A 115 1.81 -25.28 -5.61
C ASN A 115 1.85 -23.85 -5.08
N THR A 116 1.15 -23.53 -3.99
CA THR A 116 1.18 -22.17 -3.44
C THR A 116 2.33 -22.04 -2.46
N ASP A 117 3.20 -21.07 -2.72
CA ASP A 117 4.26 -20.72 -1.79
C ASP A 117 3.63 -20.24 -0.46
N ALA A 118 3.76 -21.05 0.58
CA ALA A 118 3.21 -20.76 1.91
C ALA A 118 3.64 -19.39 2.45
N TYR A 119 4.80 -18.89 2.02
CA TYR A 119 5.26 -17.55 2.38
C TYR A 119 4.43 -16.45 1.71
N THR A 120 4.13 -16.59 0.42
CA THR A 120 3.29 -15.64 -0.34
C THR A 120 1.87 -15.60 0.23
N GLN A 121 1.30 -16.76 0.55
CA GLN A 121 -0.01 -16.85 1.18
C GLN A 121 -0.03 -16.17 2.56
N MET A 122 0.96 -16.48 3.42
CA MET A 122 1.06 -15.85 4.74
C MET A 122 1.21 -14.32 4.64
N ALA A 123 1.98 -13.84 3.66
CA ALA A 123 2.13 -12.42 3.41
C ALA A 123 0.81 -11.77 2.96
N GLY A 124 0.05 -12.42 2.06
CA GLY A 124 -1.27 -11.98 1.61
C GLY A 124 -2.27 -11.86 2.75
N VAL A 125 -2.40 -12.91 3.57
CA VAL A 125 -3.29 -12.93 4.76
C VAL A 125 -2.89 -11.85 5.76
N THR A 126 -1.58 -11.71 6.05
CA THR A 126 -1.09 -10.71 7.00
C THR A 126 -1.39 -9.30 6.51
N ARG A 127 -1.15 -9.01 5.22
CA ARG A 127 -1.45 -7.72 4.62
C ARG A 127 -2.95 -7.42 4.67
N LEU A 128 -3.79 -8.38 4.24
CA LEU A 128 -5.24 -8.21 4.29
C LEU A 128 -5.72 -7.92 5.71
N SER A 129 -5.26 -8.67 6.71
CA SER A 129 -5.64 -8.47 8.11
C SER A 129 -5.22 -7.09 8.63
N ALA A 130 -4.03 -6.62 8.25
CA ALA A 130 -3.55 -5.29 8.61
C ALA A 130 -4.42 -4.19 7.96
N ASP A 131 -4.73 -4.32 6.67
CA ASP A 131 -5.53 -3.35 5.92
C ASP A 131 -7.00 -3.34 6.38
N LEU A 132 -7.57 -4.50 6.73
CA LEU A 132 -8.91 -4.59 7.32
C LEU A 132 -8.98 -3.99 8.74
N SER A 133 -7.86 -3.97 9.45
CA SER A 133 -7.76 -3.33 10.78
C SER A 133 -7.44 -1.85 10.71
N SER A 134 -7.05 -1.34 9.54
CA SER A 134 -6.68 0.06 9.30
C SER A 134 -7.86 0.88 8.81
N GLU A 135 -7.87 2.17 9.13
CA GLU A 135 -8.78 3.16 8.54
C GLU A 135 -8.43 3.43 7.07
N ASP A 136 -7.13 3.35 6.73
CA ASP A 136 -6.60 3.61 5.38
C ASP A 136 -6.69 2.41 4.43
N GLY A 137 -7.31 1.30 4.83
CA GLY A 137 -7.46 0.12 3.98
C GLY A 137 -8.51 0.31 2.86
N PRO A 138 -8.62 -0.66 1.93
CA PRO A 138 -9.66 -0.64 0.89
C PRO A 138 -11.07 -0.71 1.48
N TYR A 139 -12.01 0.02 0.87
CA TYR A 139 -13.44 -0.04 1.20
C TYR A 139 -14.29 -0.67 0.10
N ILE A 140 -13.71 -0.92 -1.06
CA ILE A 140 -14.31 -1.68 -2.15
C ILE A 140 -13.38 -2.83 -2.46
N PHE A 141 -13.94 -4.04 -2.55
CA PHE A 141 -13.20 -5.26 -2.87
C PHE A 141 -13.71 -5.86 -4.17
N ILE A 142 -12.78 -6.31 -4.99
CA ILE A 142 -13.03 -7.10 -6.19
C ILE A 142 -12.50 -8.51 -5.90
N MET A 143 -13.36 -9.51 -5.93
CA MET A 143 -13.02 -10.91 -5.71
C MET A 143 -12.96 -11.64 -7.06
N GLN A 144 -11.97 -12.51 -7.22
CA GLN A 144 -11.62 -13.15 -8.49
C GLN A 144 -12.80 -13.94 -9.12
N ASP A 145 -13.55 -14.66 -8.30
CA ASP A 145 -14.66 -15.52 -8.73
C ASP A 145 -15.64 -15.80 -7.59
N THR A 146 -16.56 -16.74 -7.82
CA THR A 146 -17.59 -17.13 -6.85
C THR A 146 -17.01 -17.67 -5.55
N ASP A 147 -15.99 -18.54 -5.63
CA ASP A 147 -15.39 -19.17 -4.45
C ASP A 147 -14.67 -18.13 -3.60
N TYR A 148 -13.96 -17.19 -4.25
CA TYR A 148 -13.30 -16.10 -3.56
C TYR A 148 -14.29 -15.13 -2.94
N ALA A 149 -15.42 -14.82 -3.60
CA ALA A 149 -16.46 -13.97 -3.04
C ALA A 149 -17.11 -14.60 -1.79
N GLN A 150 -17.46 -15.87 -1.87
CA GLN A 150 -18.04 -16.61 -0.75
C GLN A 150 -17.05 -16.71 0.42
N ARG A 151 -15.86 -17.28 0.18
CA ARG A 151 -14.86 -17.52 1.23
C ARG A 151 -14.37 -16.23 1.87
N PHE A 152 -14.19 -15.16 1.08
CA PHE A 152 -13.82 -13.87 1.63
C PHE A 152 -14.88 -13.33 2.58
N ALA A 153 -16.18 -13.41 2.21
CA ALA A 153 -17.28 -12.96 3.07
C ALA A 153 -17.37 -13.80 4.36
N GLU A 154 -17.32 -15.13 4.24
CA GLU A 154 -17.48 -16.07 5.35
C GLU A 154 -16.26 -16.08 6.29
N THR A 155 -15.03 -16.08 5.75
CA THR A 155 -13.82 -16.18 6.58
C THR A 155 -13.50 -14.88 7.31
N THR A 156 -13.79 -13.73 6.68
CA THR A 156 -13.39 -12.43 7.24
C THR A 156 -14.53 -11.67 7.89
N GLY A 157 -15.78 -11.91 7.49
CA GLY A 157 -16.90 -11.05 7.85
C GLY A 157 -16.73 -9.59 7.40
N ALA A 158 -15.82 -9.34 6.44
CA ALA A 158 -15.38 -8.00 6.10
C ALA A 158 -16.28 -7.29 5.06
N LEU A 159 -17.32 -7.96 4.53
CA LEU A 159 -18.25 -7.37 3.59
C LEU A 159 -19.55 -6.95 4.29
N GLN A 160 -20.10 -5.81 3.91
CA GLN A 160 -21.44 -5.39 4.29
C GLN A 160 -22.47 -5.94 3.28
N TYR A 161 -23.72 -6.06 3.73
CA TYR A 161 -24.83 -6.39 2.84
C TYR A 161 -25.10 -5.23 1.85
N LEU A 162 -25.66 -5.57 0.69
CA LEU A 162 -25.99 -4.59 -0.35
C LEU A 162 -27.04 -3.55 0.08
N ASP A 163 -27.83 -3.86 1.11
CA ASP A 163 -28.76 -2.95 1.74
C ASP A 163 -28.11 -2.00 2.78
N GLY A 164 -26.79 -2.13 2.98
CA GLY A 164 -26.01 -1.33 3.91
C GLY A 164 -25.94 -1.87 5.33
N THR A 165 -26.59 -3.02 5.62
CA THR A 165 -26.50 -3.63 6.95
C THR A 165 -25.15 -4.33 7.15
N MET A 166 -24.70 -4.39 8.42
CA MET A 166 -23.45 -5.05 8.79
C MET A 166 -23.71 -6.51 9.17
N PRO A 167 -22.81 -7.44 8.82
CA PRO A 167 -22.92 -8.82 9.29
C PRO A 167 -22.70 -8.91 10.80
N ASP A 168 -23.34 -9.91 11.40
CA ASP A 168 -23.08 -10.28 12.79
C ASP A 168 -21.85 -11.20 12.83
N THR A 169 -20.68 -10.63 13.14
CA THR A 169 -19.40 -11.34 13.17
C THR A 169 -19.24 -12.24 14.42
N GLU A 170 -20.16 -12.16 15.39
CA GLU A 170 -20.17 -13.08 16.54
C GLU A 170 -20.88 -14.39 16.21
N ASN A 171 -21.68 -14.42 15.15
CA ASN A 171 -22.39 -15.61 14.69
C ASN A 171 -21.50 -16.41 13.75
N VAL A 172 -20.75 -17.38 14.29
CA VAL A 172 -19.79 -18.21 13.55
C VAL A 172 -20.19 -19.68 13.57
N ASP A 173 -19.69 -20.42 12.57
CA ASP A 173 -19.83 -21.89 12.49
C ASP A 173 -18.74 -22.62 13.33
N GLU A 174 -18.69 -23.95 13.25
CA GLU A 174 -17.72 -24.81 13.94
C GLU A 174 -16.27 -24.62 13.44
N ASN A 175 -16.08 -23.95 12.31
CA ASN A 175 -14.78 -23.65 11.70
C ASN A 175 -14.38 -22.18 11.85
N ASP A 176 -15.07 -21.44 12.74
CA ASP A 176 -14.88 -20.01 12.96
C ASP A 176 -15.21 -19.11 11.73
N ASN A 177 -15.96 -19.61 10.74
CA ASN A 177 -16.47 -18.80 9.65
C ASN A 177 -17.73 -18.07 10.06
N VAL A 178 -17.83 -16.80 9.67
CA VAL A 178 -19.03 -15.98 9.93
C VAL A 178 -20.21 -16.48 9.11
N ILE A 179 -21.33 -16.74 9.77
CA ILE A 179 -22.55 -17.23 9.10
C ILE A 179 -23.24 -16.04 8.43
N VAL A 180 -23.03 -15.91 7.12
CA VAL A 180 -23.59 -14.82 6.30
C VAL A 180 -24.23 -15.36 5.02
N ASP A 181 -25.17 -14.60 4.49
CA ASP A 181 -25.69 -14.81 3.13
C ASP A 181 -24.85 -13.95 2.16
N TRP A 182 -23.68 -14.46 1.79
CA TRP A 182 -22.74 -13.77 0.93
C TRP A 182 -23.35 -13.33 -0.42
N THR A 183 -24.39 -14.03 -0.90
CA THR A 183 -25.07 -13.70 -2.16
C THR A 183 -25.74 -12.32 -2.12
N LYS A 184 -26.02 -11.82 -0.93
CA LYS A 184 -26.57 -10.48 -0.68
C LYS A 184 -25.53 -9.43 -0.34
N MET A 185 -24.24 -9.77 -0.42
CA MET A 185 -23.14 -8.86 -0.08
C MET A 185 -22.37 -8.38 -1.30
N VAL A 186 -22.58 -9.01 -2.45
CA VAL A 186 -21.80 -8.76 -3.66
C VAL A 186 -22.69 -8.65 -4.90
N TYR A 187 -22.17 -7.91 -5.89
CA TYR A 187 -22.65 -7.95 -7.27
C TYR A 187 -21.63 -8.71 -8.12
N ARG A 188 -22.08 -9.43 -9.15
CA ARG A 188 -21.19 -9.84 -10.23
C ARG A 188 -20.76 -8.59 -11.01
N TRP A 189 -19.55 -8.60 -11.54
CA TRP A 189 -19.10 -7.53 -12.44
C TRP A 189 -20.08 -7.30 -13.59
N THR A 190 -20.58 -8.37 -14.16
CA THR A 190 -21.56 -8.36 -15.24
C THR A 190 -22.96 -7.87 -14.85
N ASP A 191 -23.29 -7.86 -13.58
CA ASP A 191 -24.56 -7.32 -13.07
C ASP A 191 -24.53 -5.79 -12.96
N CYS A 192 -23.36 -5.17 -13.10
CA CYS A 192 -23.12 -3.74 -12.98
C CYS A 192 -22.90 -3.10 -14.36
N PRO A 193 -23.92 -2.42 -14.94
CA PRO A 193 -23.77 -1.79 -16.26
C PRO A 193 -22.63 -0.76 -16.32
N ALA A 194 -22.38 -0.05 -15.22
CA ALA A 194 -21.28 0.90 -15.12
C ALA A 194 -19.91 0.20 -15.25
N LEU A 195 -19.72 -0.95 -14.59
CA LEU A 195 -18.47 -1.70 -14.64
C LEU A 195 -18.21 -2.34 -16.01
N THR A 196 -19.23 -2.93 -16.61
CA THR A 196 -19.13 -3.52 -17.96
C THR A 196 -18.93 -2.49 -19.05
N GLY A 197 -19.34 -1.23 -18.80
CA GLY A 197 -19.15 -0.09 -19.68
C GLY A 197 -17.80 0.60 -19.57
N LEU A 198 -16.93 0.20 -18.64
CA LEU A 198 -15.60 0.78 -18.50
C LEU A 198 -14.72 0.39 -19.70
N ASP A 199 -14.03 1.39 -20.27
CA ASP A 199 -12.99 1.14 -21.27
C ASP A 199 -11.68 0.77 -20.57
N LEU A 200 -11.45 -0.51 -20.39
CA LEU A 200 -10.26 -1.03 -19.76
C LEU A 200 -9.15 -1.38 -20.76
N GLY A 201 -9.40 -1.30 -22.06
CA GLY A 201 -8.44 -1.68 -23.09
C GLY A 201 -8.04 -3.15 -23.03
N THR A 202 -6.84 -3.45 -23.53
CA THR A 202 -6.30 -4.80 -23.66
C THR A 202 -5.11 -5.01 -22.73
N TYR A 203 -4.84 -6.27 -22.37
CA TYR A 203 -3.63 -6.66 -21.66
C TYR A 203 -2.71 -7.47 -22.57
N THR A 204 -1.40 -7.39 -22.27
CA THR A 204 -0.37 -8.22 -22.88
C THR A 204 0.35 -8.97 -21.78
N GLY A 205 0.15 -10.28 -21.69
CA GLY A 205 0.86 -11.15 -20.75
C GLY A 205 2.08 -11.78 -21.43
N LEU A 206 3.24 -11.65 -20.83
CA LEU A 206 4.44 -12.38 -21.27
C LEU A 206 4.45 -13.75 -20.60
N THR A 207 4.27 -14.80 -21.40
CA THR A 207 4.56 -16.17 -20.95
C THR A 207 5.82 -16.67 -21.62
N MET A 208 6.44 -17.73 -21.09
CA MET A 208 7.63 -18.34 -21.70
C MET A 208 7.35 -18.98 -23.07
N VAL A 209 6.10 -19.14 -23.43
CA VAL A 209 5.68 -19.93 -24.61
C VAL A 209 4.94 -19.09 -25.64
N ASP A 210 4.08 -18.16 -25.18
CA ASP A 210 3.25 -17.32 -26.06
C ASP A 210 2.97 -15.95 -25.44
N ASP A 211 2.80 -14.92 -26.28
CA ASP A 211 2.25 -13.63 -25.88
C ASP A 211 0.73 -13.78 -25.68
N LEU A 212 0.30 -13.82 -24.42
CA LEU A 212 -1.11 -13.79 -24.10
C LEU A 212 -1.64 -12.37 -24.28
N GLN A 213 -2.61 -12.21 -25.18
CA GLN A 213 -3.31 -10.95 -25.40
C GLN A 213 -4.81 -11.16 -25.22
N GLY A 214 -5.48 -10.19 -24.64
CA GLY A 214 -6.93 -10.25 -24.46
C GLY A 214 -7.50 -8.92 -23.99
N GLU A 215 -8.81 -8.87 -23.92
CA GLU A 215 -9.51 -7.71 -23.38
C GLU A 215 -9.48 -7.77 -21.84
N ASN A 216 -9.15 -6.64 -21.18
CA ASN A 216 -9.18 -6.57 -19.73
C ASN A 216 -10.58 -6.85 -19.14
N GLN A 217 -11.64 -6.48 -19.88
CA GLN A 217 -13.03 -6.82 -19.51
C GLN A 217 -13.28 -8.34 -19.45
N ASP A 218 -12.56 -9.15 -20.24
CA ASP A 218 -12.71 -10.61 -20.19
C ASP A 218 -12.17 -11.22 -18.90
N ILE A 219 -11.14 -10.61 -18.29
CA ILE A 219 -10.64 -10.99 -16.98
C ILE A 219 -11.68 -10.61 -15.93
N MET A 220 -12.21 -9.40 -16.01
CA MET A 220 -13.10 -8.86 -14.98
C MET A 220 -14.50 -9.48 -14.97
N LYS A 221 -15.01 -10.00 -16.09
CA LYS A 221 -16.38 -10.52 -16.18
C LYS A 221 -16.77 -11.61 -15.21
N ASN A 222 -15.78 -12.36 -14.70
CA ASN A 222 -16.02 -13.43 -13.72
C ASN A 222 -15.88 -12.94 -12.27
N THR A 223 -15.46 -11.70 -12.06
CA THR A 223 -15.22 -11.15 -10.74
C THR A 223 -16.51 -10.68 -10.06
N TYR A 224 -16.41 -10.50 -8.77
CA TYR A 224 -17.47 -9.97 -7.93
C TYR A 224 -16.97 -8.69 -7.25
N ILE A 225 -17.88 -7.75 -7.03
CA ILE A 225 -17.57 -6.52 -6.30
C ILE A 225 -18.41 -6.44 -5.03
N GLY A 226 -17.76 -6.10 -3.92
CA GLY A 226 -18.40 -5.95 -2.61
C GLY A 226 -17.85 -4.75 -1.88
N ARG A 227 -18.60 -4.28 -0.89
CA ARG A 227 -18.24 -3.15 -0.06
C ARG A 227 -17.80 -3.64 1.32
N ARG A 228 -16.74 -3.02 1.86
CA ARG A 228 -16.22 -3.36 3.20
C ARG A 228 -17.22 -2.98 4.28
N ALA A 229 -17.43 -3.88 5.23
CA ALA A 229 -18.11 -3.61 6.49
C ALA A 229 -17.29 -2.68 7.38
N HIS A 230 -17.97 -1.89 8.21
CA HIS A 230 -17.35 -0.99 9.16
C HIS A 230 -17.91 -1.24 10.57
N TYR A 231 -17.03 -1.24 11.56
CA TYR A 231 -17.37 -1.61 12.93
C TYR A 231 -16.97 -0.55 13.96
N THR A 232 -16.38 0.55 13.51
CA THR A 232 -16.01 1.71 14.35
C THR A 232 -16.48 2.99 13.71
N ASP A 233 -16.68 4.06 14.50
CA ASP A 233 -17.07 5.36 13.99
C ASP A 233 -16.10 5.89 12.92
N LYS A 234 -14.82 5.63 13.08
CA LYS A 234 -13.79 6.07 12.14
C LYS A 234 -13.88 5.32 10.81
N THR A 235 -14.02 3.99 10.84
CA THR A 235 -14.18 3.20 9.62
C THR A 235 -15.53 3.49 8.96
N ALA A 236 -16.57 3.84 9.71
CA ALA A 236 -17.84 4.30 9.16
C ALA A 236 -17.69 5.63 8.40
N LEU A 237 -17.04 6.63 9.02
CA LEU A 237 -16.77 7.90 8.39
C LEU A 237 -15.92 7.76 7.12
N GLU A 238 -14.90 6.92 7.16
CA GLU A 238 -14.08 6.65 5.99
C GLU A 238 -14.87 5.90 4.91
N SER A 239 -15.74 4.95 5.29
CA SER A 239 -16.62 4.26 4.35
C SER A 239 -17.55 5.22 3.60
N GLU A 240 -18.09 6.25 4.28
CA GLU A 240 -18.95 7.26 3.64
C GLU A 240 -18.24 8.00 2.50
N THR A 241 -16.93 8.18 2.59
CA THR A 241 -16.17 8.83 1.53
C THR A 241 -16.15 8.03 0.22
N TYR A 242 -16.39 6.71 0.28
CA TYR A 242 -16.50 5.82 -0.86
C TYR A 242 -17.92 5.69 -1.44
N ASP A 243 -18.93 6.34 -0.82
CA ASP A 243 -20.34 6.25 -1.26
C ASP A 243 -20.53 6.72 -2.70
N ALA A 244 -19.90 7.83 -3.07
CA ALA A 244 -20.01 8.37 -4.42
C ALA A 244 -19.48 7.38 -5.46
N LEU A 245 -18.28 6.86 -5.23
CA LEU A 245 -17.66 5.87 -6.11
C LEU A 245 -18.50 4.58 -6.17
N TRP A 246 -18.90 4.03 -5.02
CA TRP A 246 -19.72 2.82 -4.95
C TRP A 246 -21.03 2.99 -5.73
N ASN A 247 -21.75 4.09 -5.50
CA ASN A 247 -23.03 4.36 -6.17
C ASN A 247 -22.86 4.51 -7.69
N ILE A 248 -21.74 5.05 -8.17
CA ILE A 248 -21.44 5.15 -9.59
C ILE A 248 -21.18 3.74 -10.17
N LEU A 249 -20.33 2.96 -9.53
CA LEU A 249 -19.94 1.64 -10.00
C LEU A 249 -21.11 0.64 -10.03
N THR A 250 -22.04 0.77 -9.08
CA THR A 250 -23.21 -0.10 -8.95
C THR A 250 -24.51 0.50 -9.51
N ALA A 251 -24.42 1.64 -10.21
CA ALA A 251 -25.58 2.29 -10.79
C ALA A 251 -26.33 1.36 -11.76
N GLY A 252 -27.60 1.10 -11.46
CA GLY A 252 -28.45 0.21 -12.23
C GLY A 252 -28.14 -1.27 -12.10
N ALA A 253 -27.27 -1.66 -11.13
CA ALA A 253 -26.98 -3.05 -10.87
C ALA A 253 -28.21 -3.81 -10.32
N VAL A 254 -28.38 -5.03 -10.81
CA VAL A 254 -29.40 -5.97 -10.31
C VAL A 254 -28.68 -7.28 -10.03
N SER A 255 -28.55 -7.61 -8.74
CA SER A 255 -27.83 -8.83 -8.35
C SER A 255 -28.53 -10.09 -8.91
N THR A 256 -27.77 -10.89 -9.64
CA THR A 256 -28.16 -12.23 -10.11
C THR A 256 -27.48 -13.33 -9.28
N VAL A 257 -26.74 -12.96 -8.25
CA VAL A 257 -26.01 -13.90 -7.38
C VAL A 257 -27.03 -14.75 -6.59
N GLY A 258 -26.84 -16.07 -6.62
CA GLY A 258 -27.76 -17.02 -5.94
C GLY A 258 -29.05 -17.32 -6.69
N GLN A 259 -29.25 -16.81 -7.91
CA GLN A 259 -30.47 -17.09 -8.72
C GLN A 259 -30.28 -18.22 -9.76
N GLN A 260 -29.21 -19.01 -9.63
CA GLN A 260 -28.97 -20.19 -10.51
C GLN A 260 -29.48 -21.46 -9.92
#